data_6a80064b1fefda3eebdcc2e481188237
#
_entry.id   6a80064b1fefda3eebdcc2e481188237
#
_cell.length_a   1.000
_cell.length_b   1.000
_cell.length_c   1.000
_cell.angle_alpha   90.00
_cell.angle_beta   90.00
_cell.angle_gamma   90.00
#
_symmetry.space_group_name_H-M   'P 1'
#
loop_
_entity.id
_entity.type
_entity.pdbx_description
1 polymer ?
#
loop_
_entity_poly.entity_id
_entity_poly.type
_entity_poly.pdbx_seq_one_letter_code
_entity_poly.pdbx_strand_id
1 'polypeptide(L)'
;VPKEIILKHFPHIYEKCLEEGYDLLKEPAPIVPAQHYFMGGVHVNRDSATTMPNLYAVGETSCNGVHGKNRLASNSLLESLVFAKRAAVKIQNKEKGNKNHELKSNYHAACC
;
A
#
# COMPACT_ATOMS: atom_id res chain seq x y z
N VAL A 1 19.19 16.04 18.32
CA VAL A 1 18.07 15.57 19.18
C VAL A 1 18.61 15.39 20.58
N PRO A 2 17.94 15.89 21.64
CA PRO A 2 18.35 15.68 23.02
C PRO A 2 18.43 14.19 23.38
N LYS A 3 19.42 13.80 24.18
CA LYS A 3 19.67 12.39 24.59
C LYS A 3 18.46 11.75 25.24
N GLU A 4 17.75 12.49 26.09
CA GLU A 4 16.56 12.03 26.79
C GLU A 4 15.41 11.67 25.85
N ILE A 5 15.26 12.40 24.74
CA ILE A 5 14.25 12.13 23.72
C ILE A 5 14.56 10.84 22.97
N ILE A 6 15.83 10.60 22.66
CA ILE A 6 16.26 9.36 21.98
C ILE A 6 15.92 8.14 22.86
N LEU A 7 16.31 8.16 24.12
CA LEU A 7 16.09 7.05 25.04
C LEU A 7 14.61 6.82 25.35
N LYS A 8 13.83 7.90 25.44
CA LYS A 8 12.41 7.81 25.79
C LYS A 8 11.52 7.38 24.64
N HIS A 9 11.77 7.92 23.43
CA HIS A 9 10.88 7.73 22.28
C HIS A 9 11.40 6.73 21.25
N PHE A 10 12.71 6.46 21.25
CA PHE A 10 13.35 5.59 20.27
C PHE A 10 14.29 4.54 20.89
N PRO A 11 13.88 3.85 21.99
CA PRO A 11 14.76 2.92 22.69
C PRO A 11 15.22 1.77 21.79
N HIS A 12 14.34 1.19 20.98
CA HIS A 12 14.67 0.07 20.10
C HIS A 12 15.63 0.46 18.97
N ILE A 13 15.49 1.69 18.43
CA ILE A 13 16.42 2.21 17.42
C ILE A 13 17.79 2.41 18.07
N TYR A 14 17.84 2.94 19.28
CA TYR A 14 19.08 3.13 20.04
C TYR A 14 19.79 1.79 20.30
N GLU A 15 19.07 0.79 20.81
CA GLU A 15 19.60 -0.57 21.03
C GLU A 15 20.14 -1.20 19.75
N LYS A 16 19.37 -1.11 18.66
CA LYS A 16 19.80 -1.65 17.37
C LYS A 16 21.06 -1.00 16.83
N CYS A 17 21.18 0.31 16.96
CA CYS A 17 22.41 1.03 16.58
C CYS A 17 23.60 0.61 17.44
N LEU A 18 23.41 0.40 18.75
CA LEU A 18 24.46 -0.07 19.64
C LEU A 18 24.95 -1.48 19.28
N GLU A 19 24.03 -2.38 18.93
CA GLU A 19 24.36 -3.73 18.45
C GLU A 19 25.26 -3.69 17.20
N GLU A 20 25.02 -2.72 16.31
CA GLU A 20 25.82 -2.49 15.11
C GLU A 20 27.09 -1.65 15.35
N GLY A 21 27.38 -1.28 16.60
CA GLY A 21 28.58 -0.56 16.99
C GLY A 21 28.47 0.97 17.00
N TYR A 22 27.24 1.53 16.86
CA TYR A 22 27.02 2.97 16.82
C TYR A 22 26.26 3.45 18.05
N ASP A 23 26.89 4.35 18.83
CA ASP A 23 26.26 4.98 19.99
C ASP A 23 25.66 6.34 19.58
N LEU A 24 24.35 6.37 19.33
CA LEU A 24 23.62 7.58 18.92
C LEU A 24 23.69 8.74 19.92
N LEU A 25 24.11 8.47 21.16
CA LEU A 25 24.30 9.53 22.16
C LEU A 25 25.65 10.23 22.03
N LYS A 26 26.61 9.61 21.33
CA LYS A 26 27.99 10.10 21.19
C LYS A 26 28.32 10.50 19.76
N GLU A 27 27.80 9.79 18.79
CA GLU A 27 28.14 9.91 17.39
C GLU A 27 26.92 9.77 16.47
N PRO A 28 26.92 10.36 15.25
CA PRO A 28 25.92 10.14 14.25
C PRO A 28 25.98 8.70 13.70
N ALA A 29 24.83 8.07 13.48
CA ALA A 29 24.76 6.83 12.73
C ALA A 29 25.00 7.10 11.23
N PRO A 30 25.75 6.24 10.52
CA PRO A 30 25.86 6.34 9.09
C PRO A 30 24.52 6.02 8.41
N ILE A 31 24.16 6.81 7.42
CA ILE A 31 22.97 6.59 6.61
C ILE A 31 23.34 6.54 5.14
N VAL A 32 22.61 5.73 4.39
CA VAL A 32 22.72 5.67 2.94
C VAL A 32 21.33 5.85 2.32
N PRO A 33 21.20 6.56 1.20
CA PRO A 33 19.97 6.61 0.45
C PRO A 33 19.61 5.20 -0.04
N ALA A 34 18.38 4.78 0.23
CA ALA A 34 17.86 3.49 -0.23
C ALA A 34 16.40 3.63 -0.68
N GLN A 35 15.98 2.78 -1.58
CA GLN A 35 14.58 2.72 -1.97
C GLN A 35 13.77 2.18 -0.78
N HIS A 36 12.73 2.93 -0.41
CA HIS A 36 11.85 2.56 0.68
C HIS A 36 10.45 2.18 0.20
N TYR A 37 9.98 2.79 -0.87
CA TYR A 37 8.63 2.61 -1.40
C TYR A 37 8.68 2.55 -2.92
N PHE A 38 7.88 1.63 -3.49
CA PHE A 38 7.77 1.50 -4.94
C PHE A 38 6.87 2.61 -5.49
N MET A 39 7.48 3.59 -6.16
CA MET A 39 6.75 4.64 -6.84
C MET A 39 6.35 4.19 -8.25
N GLY A 40 5.14 4.56 -8.68
CA GLY A 40 4.55 4.06 -9.93
C GLY A 40 3.74 2.79 -9.68
N GLY A 41 3.90 1.77 -10.51
CA GLY A 41 3.16 0.51 -10.40
C GLY A 41 2.13 0.30 -11.50
N VAL A 42 1.20 -0.62 -11.29
CA VAL A 42 0.13 -0.93 -12.23
C VAL A 42 -0.84 0.23 -12.33
N HIS A 43 -1.01 0.79 -13.52
CA HIS A 43 -1.97 1.87 -13.73
C HIS A 43 -3.40 1.41 -13.44
N VAL A 44 -4.10 2.16 -12.61
CA VAL A 44 -5.49 1.89 -12.20
C VAL A 44 -6.33 3.16 -12.22
N ASN A 45 -7.62 2.97 -12.38
CA ASN A 45 -8.59 4.06 -12.24
C ASN A 45 -8.94 4.29 -10.75
N ARG A 46 -9.85 5.21 -10.48
CA ARG A 46 -10.31 5.53 -9.13
C ARG A 46 -10.98 4.39 -8.36
N ASP A 47 -11.36 3.31 -9.02
CA ASP A 47 -11.94 2.10 -8.41
C ASP A 47 -10.93 0.95 -8.38
N SER A 48 -9.64 1.26 -8.58
CA SER A 48 -8.51 0.32 -8.59
C SER A 48 -8.56 -0.74 -9.71
N ALA A 49 -9.42 -0.55 -10.71
CA ALA A 49 -9.48 -1.44 -11.87
C ALA A 49 -8.36 -1.09 -12.85
N THR A 50 -7.69 -2.12 -13.36
CA THR A 50 -6.68 -1.99 -14.42
C THR A 50 -7.34 -1.92 -15.80
N THR A 51 -6.54 -1.77 -16.84
CA THR A 51 -6.99 -1.88 -18.23
C THR A 51 -7.37 -3.31 -18.62
N MET A 52 -6.90 -4.32 -17.88
CA MET A 52 -7.27 -5.72 -18.08
C MET A 52 -8.61 -6.00 -17.39
N PRO A 53 -9.60 -6.60 -18.08
CA PRO A 53 -10.88 -6.95 -17.45
C PRO A 53 -10.71 -7.88 -16.25
N ASN A 54 -11.44 -7.58 -15.17
CA ASN A 54 -11.45 -8.37 -13.93
C ASN A 54 -10.14 -8.35 -13.12
N LEU A 55 -9.17 -7.51 -13.49
CA LEU A 55 -7.93 -7.33 -12.75
C LEU A 55 -7.95 -6.00 -11.99
N TYR A 56 -7.64 -6.06 -10.73
CA TYR A 56 -7.55 -4.91 -9.82
C TYR A 56 -6.17 -4.86 -9.18
N ALA A 57 -5.66 -3.67 -8.92
CA ALA A 57 -4.42 -3.49 -8.16
C ALA A 57 -4.63 -2.42 -7.08
N VAL A 58 -4.18 -2.68 -5.87
CA VAL A 58 -4.40 -1.82 -4.69
C VAL A 58 -3.12 -1.71 -3.87
N GLY A 59 -2.95 -0.60 -3.18
CA GLY A 59 -1.79 -0.36 -2.33
C GLY A 59 -0.53 -0.01 -3.12
N GLU A 60 0.62 -0.34 -2.57
CA GLU A 60 1.93 0.03 -3.11
C GLU A 60 2.16 -0.39 -4.56
N THR A 61 1.59 -1.53 -4.97
CA THR A 61 1.70 -2.04 -6.34
C THR A 61 0.90 -1.23 -7.36
N SER A 62 -0.03 -0.38 -6.92
CA SER A 62 -0.92 0.38 -7.80
C SER A 62 -0.44 1.80 -8.05
N CYS A 63 -0.66 2.28 -9.27
CA CYS A 63 -0.44 3.66 -9.67
C CYS A 63 -1.80 4.32 -9.99
N ASN A 64 -2.39 4.97 -9.00
CA ASN A 64 -3.66 5.69 -9.13
C ASN A 64 -3.51 7.20 -9.26
N GLY A 65 -2.27 7.72 -9.28
CA GLY A 65 -1.95 9.13 -9.41
C GLY A 65 -1.99 9.96 -8.12
N VAL A 66 -2.37 9.36 -6.99
CA VAL A 66 -2.49 10.09 -5.71
C VAL A 66 -1.16 10.64 -5.22
N HIS A 67 -0.08 9.89 -5.40
CA HIS A 67 1.25 10.25 -4.87
C HIS A 67 2.11 11.07 -5.83
N GLY A 68 1.77 11.14 -7.11
CA GLY A 68 2.61 11.80 -8.10
C GLY A 68 4.00 11.17 -8.23
N LYS A 69 5.04 12.01 -8.28
CA LYS A 69 6.44 11.55 -8.41
C LYS A 69 6.98 10.92 -7.13
N ASN A 70 6.47 11.31 -5.99
CA ASN A 70 6.86 10.77 -4.69
C ASN A 70 5.73 10.93 -3.68
N ARG A 71 5.57 9.94 -2.81
CA ARG A 71 4.53 9.96 -1.79
C ARG A 71 4.88 10.86 -0.62
N LEU A 72 3.87 11.45 -0.01
CA LEU A 72 3.99 11.98 1.34
C LEU A 72 3.92 10.83 2.35
N ALA A 73 4.84 10.80 3.30
CA ALA A 73 4.88 9.79 4.35
C ALA A 73 3.50 9.64 5.04
N SER A 74 3.13 8.44 5.39
CA SER A 74 1.84 8.02 5.99
C SER A 74 0.63 8.02 5.05
N ASN A 75 0.66 8.73 3.92
CA ASN A 75 -0.47 8.74 2.97
C ASN A 75 -0.66 7.39 2.27
N SER A 76 0.36 6.56 2.16
CA SER A 76 0.26 5.24 1.53
C SER A 76 -0.68 4.28 2.26
N LEU A 77 -0.69 4.30 3.59
CA LEU A 77 -1.63 3.46 4.36
C LEU A 77 -3.09 3.92 4.14
N LEU A 78 -3.31 5.22 4.18
CA LEU A 78 -4.64 5.79 3.93
C LEU A 78 -5.12 5.50 2.49
N GLU A 79 -4.26 5.69 1.51
CA GLU A 79 -4.51 5.35 0.12
C GLU A 79 -4.89 3.88 -0.04
N SER A 80 -4.09 2.96 0.54
CA SER A 80 -4.35 1.52 0.48
C SER A 80 -5.71 1.16 1.04
N LEU A 81 -6.11 1.68 2.20
CA LEU A 81 -7.39 1.42 2.83
C LEU A 81 -8.58 1.94 2.01
N VAL A 82 -8.49 3.19 1.54
CA VAL A 82 -9.56 3.84 0.78
C VAL A 82 -9.79 3.14 -0.57
N PHE A 83 -8.73 2.89 -1.31
CA PHE A 83 -8.84 2.30 -2.64
C PHE A 83 -9.15 0.81 -2.60
N ALA A 84 -8.69 0.06 -1.58
CA ALA A 84 -9.11 -1.32 -1.35
C ALA A 84 -10.62 -1.41 -1.10
N LYS A 85 -11.17 -0.52 -0.26
CA LYS A 85 -12.62 -0.45 -0.04
C LYS A 85 -13.40 -0.17 -1.31
N ARG A 86 -12.92 0.79 -2.14
CA ARG A 86 -13.56 1.11 -3.42
C ARG A 86 -13.54 -0.07 -4.39
N ALA A 87 -12.40 -0.77 -4.50
CA ALA A 87 -12.27 -1.98 -5.30
C ALA A 87 -13.26 -3.06 -4.86
N ALA A 88 -13.32 -3.33 -3.55
CA ALA A 88 -14.24 -4.32 -2.99
C ALA A 88 -15.71 -4.03 -3.31
N VAL A 89 -16.15 -2.78 -3.14
CA VAL A 89 -17.51 -2.35 -3.48
C VAL A 89 -17.78 -2.53 -4.98
N LYS A 90 -16.81 -2.18 -5.84
CA LYS A 90 -16.94 -2.34 -7.29
C LYS A 90 -17.09 -3.79 -7.71
N ILE A 91 -16.29 -4.69 -7.13
CA ILE A 91 -16.32 -6.13 -7.36
C ILE A 91 -17.68 -6.71 -6.93
N GLN A 92 -18.13 -6.41 -5.70
CA GLN A 92 -19.43 -6.87 -5.20
C GLN A 92 -20.61 -6.45 -6.09
N ASN A 93 -20.61 -5.20 -6.55
CA ASN A 93 -21.68 -4.70 -7.41
C ASN A 93 -21.69 -5.40 -8.78
N LYS A 94 -20.51 -5.73 -9.30
CA LYS A 94 -20.37 -6.48 -10.55
C LYS A 94 -20.90 -7.90 -10.42
N GLU A 95 -20.58 -8.60 -9.33
CA GLU A 95 -21.06 -9.94 -9.06
C GLU A 95 -22.57 -9.99 -8.84
N LYS A 96 -23.15 -9.00 -8.13
CA LYS A 96 -24.61 -8.89 -7.98
C LYS A 96 -25.31 -8.67 -9.32
N GLY A 97 -24.74 -7.87 -10.21
CA GLY A 97 -25.23 -7.68 -11.57
C GLY A 97 -25.19 -8.98 -12.40
N ASN A 98 -24.12 -9.74 -12.30
CA ASN A 98 -23.98 -11.02 -12.99
C ASN A 98 -24.97 -12.08 -12.47
N LYS A 99 -25.14 -12.21 -11.15
CA LYS A 99 -26.14 -13.14 -10.57
C LYS A 99 -27.56 -12.85 -11.03
N ASN A 100 -27.93 -11.58 -11.17
CA ASN A 100 -29.24 -11.21 -11.73
C ASN A 100 -29.36 -11.53 -13.21
N HIS A 101 -28.25 -11.64 -13.93
CA HIS A 101 -28.22 -12.03 -15.35
C HIS A 101 -28.26 -13.56 -15.52
N GLU A 102 -27.57 -14.32 -14.63
CA GLU A 102 -27.57 -15.79 -14.60
C GLU A 102 -28.91 -16.36 -14.22
N LEU A 103 -29.67 -15.68 -13.35
CA LEU A 103 -31.08 -16.05 -13.04
C LEU A 103 -32.02 -15.90 -14.24
N LYS A 104 -31.59 -15.17 -15.28
CA LYS A 104 -32.34 -15.01 -16.55
C LYS A 104 -31.83 -15.87 -17.70
N SER A 105 -30.65 -16.45 -17.59
CA SER A 105 -30.05 -17.34 -18.57
C SER A 105 -29.66 -18.66 -17.90
N ASN A 106 -30.30 -19.76 -18.25
CA ASN A 106 -29.98 -21.11 -17.81
C ASN A 106 -28.61 -21.56 -18.37
N TYR A 107 -27.51 -20.95 -17.91
CA TYR A 107 -26.17 -21.40 -18.24
C TYR A 107 -25.43 -21.84 -16.98
N HIS A 108 -25.14 -23.13 -16.89
CA HIS A 108 -24.17 -23.72 -16.00
C HIS A 108 -22.75 -23.33 -16.50
N ALA A 109 -22.10 -22.42 -15.85
CA ALA A 109 -20.65 -22.24 -16.01
C ALA A 109 -19.95 -23.07 -14.94
N ALA A 110 -19.19 -24.09 -15.37
CA ALA A 110 -18.28 -24.83 -14.50
C ALA A 110 -17.14 -23.92 -14.05
N CYS A 111 -16.83 -23.93 -12.76
CA CYS A 111 -15.61 -23.34 -12.22
C CYS A 111 -14.38 -24.08 -12.76
N CYS A 112 -13.40 -23.32 -13.25
CA CYS A 112 -11.98 -23.68 -13.18
C CYS A 112 -11.33 -22.80 -12.11
#